data_b1c850decdedbab9ebcd20343d5ab833
#
_entry.id   b1c850decdedbab9ebcd20343d5ab833
#
_cell.length_a   1.000
_cell.length_b   1.000
_cell.length_c   1.000
_cell.angle_alpha   90.00
_cell.angle_beta   90.00
_cell.angle_gamma   90.00
#
_symmetry.space_group_name_H-M   'P 1'
#
loop_
_entity.id
_entity.type
_entity.pdbx_description
1 polymer ?
#
loop_
_entity_poly.entity_id
_entity_poly.type
_entity_poly.pdbx_seq_one_letter_code
_entity_poly.pdbx_strand_id
1 'polypeptide(L)'
;MLESYLKDLSELVNLDCGTANPAGVTKAAEIMKRHYDSIGFHTELVDLGPEVGKGLFATNKPGADHYDILFNAHLDTVFPDGTAAARPMSRDGNEVHGPGCSDCKSGVLAIFYAIRAARPEDLERLAIAVCHNPDEETSSTHSSKWLESVARKSTRALVCEAARPNGALVRSRKGSGTYFATFHGVSAHAGNNPAAGRSAVMAACRFCLEVVKLQDPDGKGTTVNVGSIKGGSASNVIPDTCTVAIDTRCWRDEDGDEVDRGLRELATRNWGKDITVELRCQARIPAMPYTEATKELAAQITQAAKLAGFEASWVDAGGASDACHIARTGTPVLDGVGPAGGAFHSDKEFLLVDTIENRTAMMTKFLSLI
;
A
#
# COMPACT_ATOMS: atom_id res chain seq x y z
N MET A 1 -27.88 0.94 -9.45
CA MET A 1 -26.56 1.44 -9.05
C MET A 1 -25.45 0.67 -9.77
N LEU A 2 -25.51 -0.65 -9.79
CA LEU A 2 -24.44 -1.51 -10.32
C LEU A 2 -24.04 -1.18 -11.79
N GLU A 3 -24.98 -1.05 -12.70
CA GLU A 3 -24.69 -0.77 -14.11
C GLU A 3 -23.95 0.55 -14.35
N SER A 4 -24.34 1.61 -13.60
CA SER A 4 -23.61 2.89 -13.66
C SER A 4 -22.21 2.76 -13.09
N TYR A 5 -22.06 2.01 -11.98
CA TYR A 5 -20.76 1.74 -11.38
C TYR A 5 -19.81 0.99 -12.34
N LEU A 6 -20.30 -0.07 -12.98
CA LEU A 6 -19.49 -0.84 -13.94
C LEU A 6 -19.11 -0.02 -15.17
N LYS A 7 -19.98 0.89 -15.61
CA LYS A 7 -19.66 1.82 -16.70
C LYS A 7 -18.52 2.79 -16.28
N ASP A 8 -18.64 3.40 -15.10
CA ASP A 8 -17.62 4.32 -14.62
C ASP A 8 -16.31 3.59 -14.30
N LEU A 9 -16.39 2.35 -13.79
CA LEU A 9 -15.22 1.49 -13.59
C LEU A 9 -14.49 1.18 -14.90
N SER A 10 -15.25 0.95 -15.98
CA SER A 10 -14.68 0.70 -17.32
C SER A 10 -13.87 1.90 -17.82
N GLU A 11 -14.28 3.13 -17.53
CA GLU A 11 -13.51 4.34 -17.89
C GLU A 11 -12.14 4.35 -17.19
N LEU A 12 -12.09 3.96 -15.91
CA LEU A 12 -10.84 3.88 -15.15
C LEU A 12 -9.97 2.67 -15.52
N VAL A 13 -10.58 1.48 -15.66
CA VAL A 13 -9.82 0.25 -15.93
C VAL A 13 -9.19 0.27 -17.33
N ASN A 14 -9.87 0.87 -18.31
CA ASN A 14 -9.38 0.99 -19.69
C ASN A 14 -8.40 2.17 -19.89
N LEU A 15 -7.94 2.78 -18.79
CA LEU A 15 -6.90 3.79 -18.77
C LEU A 15 -5.59 3.21 -18.23
N ASP A 16 -4.50 3.35 -18.99
CA ASP A 16 -3.16 3.08 -18.47
C ASP A 16 -2.79 4.14 -17.43
N CYS A 17 -2.64 3.72 -16.20
CA CYS A 17 -2.28 4.58 -15.06
C CYS A 17 -1.28 3.87 -14.11
N GLY A 18 -0.28 3.17 -14.68
CA GLY A 18 0.85 2.70 -13.89
C GLY A 18 1.56 3.88 -13.20
N THR A 19 2.14 3.67 -12.01
CA THR A 19 2.84 4.74 -11.27
C THR A 19 3.91 5.43 -12.13
N ALA A 20 4.56 4.68 -13.03
CA ALA A 20 5.54 5.20 -14.00
C ALA A 20 4.92 6.06 -15.13
N ASN A 21 3.60 6.20 -15.20
CA ASN A 21 2.87 7.05 -16.14
C ASN A 21 2.13 8.20 -15.42
N PRO A 22 2.82 9.28 -15.02
CA PRO A 22 2.21 10.42 -14.31
C PRO A 22 1.03 11.04 -15.05
N ALA A 23 1.06 11.06 -16.39
CA ALA A 23 -0.02 11.61 -17.21
C ALA A 23 -1.29 10.77 -17.12
N GLY A 24 -1.17 9.45 -17.17
CA GLY A 24 -2.28 8.51 -17.02
C GLY A 24 -2.91 8.57 -15.63
N VAL A 25 -2.09 8.59 -14.58
CA VAL A 25 -2.57 8.75 -13.19
C VAL A 25 -3.28 10.09 -13.00
N THR A 26 -2.71 11.18 -13.53
CA THR A 26 -3.36 12.51 -13.50
C THR A 26 -4.73 12.49 -14.19
N LYS A 27 -4.84 11.76 -15.32
CA LYS A 27 -6.12 11.61 -16.02
C LYS A 27 -7.16 10.84 -15.19
N ALA A 28 -6.73 9.80 -14.45
CA ALA A 28 -7.60 9.11 -13.49
C ALA A 28 -8.09 10.07 -12.39
N ALA A 29 -7.20 10.92 -11.85
CA ALA A 29 -7.58 11.97 -10.89
C ALA A 29 -8.59 12.97 -11.48
N GLU A 30 -8.43 13.38 -12.74
CA GLU A 30 -9.36 14.28 -13.44
C GLU A 30 -10.74 13.64 -13.68
N ILE A 31 -10.79 12.32 -13.96
CA ILE A 31 -12.04 11.57 -14.07
C ILE A 31 -12.77 11.63 -12.71
N MET A 32 -12.08 11.28 -11.62
CA MET A 32 -12.68 11.30 -10.30
C MET A 32 -13.02 12.72 -9.82
N LYS A 33 -12.23 13.72 -10.19
CA LYS A 33 -12.58 15.14 -9.96
C LYS A 33 -13.96 15.47 -10.52
N ARG A 34 -14.23 15.11 -11.79
CA ARG A 34 -15.55 15.34 -12.42
C ARG A 34 -16.69 14.66 -11.65
N HIS A 35 -16.44 13.44 -11.14
CA HIS A 35 -17.42 12.72 -10.32
C HIS A 35 -17.75 13.51 -9.03
N TYR A 36 -16.74 13.91 -8.25
CA TYR A 36 -16.96 14.66 -7.01
C TYR A 36 -17.53 16.07 -7.25
N ASP A 37 -17.10 16.78 -8.30
CA ASP A 37 -17.68 18.07 -8.70
C ASP A 37 -19.19 17.92 -8.99
N SER A 38 -19.62 16.80 -9.60
CA SER A 38 -21.04 16.54 -9.93
C SER A 38 -21.97 16.39 -8.74
N ILE A 39 -21.42 16.11 -7.55
CA ILE A 39 -22.15 16.01 -6.29
C ILE A 39 -21.88 17.20 -5.36
N GLY A 40 -21.25 18.27 -5.87
CA GLY A 40 -21.03 19.52 -5.14
C GLY A 40 -19.87 19.51 -4.15
N PHE A 41 -18.97 18.54 -4.23
CA PHE A 41 -17.73 18.56 -3.45
C PHE A 41 -16.74 19.57 -4.01
N HIS A 42 -16.03 20.23 -3.11
CA HIS A 42 -14.84 21.01 -3.50
C HIS A 42 -13.69 20.06 -3.81
N THR A 43 -13.03 20.24 -4.93
CA THR A 43 -11.98 19.34 -5.43
C THR A 43 -10.71 20.09 -5.79
N GLU A 44 -9.56 19.47 -5.50
CA GLU A 44 -8.23 19.97 -5.82
C GLU A 44 -7.36 18.85 -6.40
N LEU A 45 -6.69 19.12 -7.53
CA LEU A 45 -5.64 18.26 -8.05
C LEU A 45 -4.33 18.64 -7.34
N VAL A 46 -3.86 17.76 -6.47
CA VAL A 46 -2.70 17.99 -5.62
C VAL A 46 -1.42 17.68 -6.39
N ASP A 47 -0.54 18.66 -6.50
CA ASP A 47 0.78 18.51 -7.12
C ASP A 47 1.76 17.93 -6.08
N LEU A 48 2.28 16.75 -6.36
CA LEU A 48 3.20 16.01 -5.49
C LEU A 48 4.61 15.88 -6.09
N GLY A 49 4.88 16.63 -7.14
CA GLY A 49 6.15 16.69 -7.84
C GLY A 49 6.11 16.09 -9.25
N PRO A 50 7.18 16.32 -10.04
CA PRO A 50 7.19 15.97 -11.46
C PRO A 50 7.33 14.46 -11.76
N GLU A 51 7.70 13.67 -10.77
CA GLU A 51 7.97 12.24 -10.94
C GLU A 51 6.72 11.37 -10.80
N VAL A 52 5.60 11.95 -10.30
CA VAL A 52 4.32 11.26 -10.07
C VAL A 52 3.16 12.00 -10.68
N GLY A 53 2.03 11.31 -10.88
CA GLY A 53 0.78 11.93 -11.26
C GLY A 53 0.23 12.85 -10.16
N LYS A 54 -0.80 13.64 -10.49
CA LYS A 54 -1.49 14.45 -9.48
C LYS A 54 -2.39 13.57 -8.63
N GLY A 55 -2.39 13.82 -7.31
CA GLY A 55 -3.40 13.31 -6.41
C GLY A 55 -4.71 14.10 -6.54
N LEU A 56 -5.79 13.56 -6.00
CA LEU A 56 -7.08 14.26 -5.87
C LEU A 56 -7.46 14.38 -4.40
N PHE A 57 -7.67 15.61 -3.97
CA PHE A 57 -8.38 15.92 -2.73
C PHE A 57 -9.81 16.31 -3.03
N ALA A 58 -10.79 15.78 -2.26
CA ALA A 58 -12.18 16.21 -2.34
C ALA A 58 -12.81 16.33 -0.95
N THR A 59 -13.68 17.32 -0.74
CA THR A 59 -14.38 17.55 0.53
C THR A 59 -15.73 18.24 0.31
N ASN A 60 -16.71 17.93 1.17
CA ASN A 60 -17.98 18.67 1.23
C ASN A 60 -17.92 19.92 2.13
N LYS A 61 -16.82 20.12 2.88
CA LYS A 61 -16.62 21.26 3.79
C LYS A 61 -15.28 21.95 3.48
N PRO A 62 -15.21 22.75 2.40
CA PRO A 62 -13.98 23.48 2.05
C PRO A 62 -13.59 24.42 3.19
N GLY A 63 -12.30 24.41 3.54
CA GLY A 63 -11.76 25.24 4.64
C GLY A 63 -11.98 24.67 6.04
N ALA A 64 -12.49 23.45 6.19
CA ALA A 64 -12.61 22.80 7.51
C ALA A 64 -11.23 22.55 8.11
N ASP A 65 -11.07 22.86 9.40
CA ASP A 65 -9.86 22.58 10.17
C ASP A 65 -9.79 21.12 10.60
N HIS A 66 -10.93 20.42 10.60
CA HIS A 66 -11.06 19.04 11.03
C HIS A 66 -12.10 18.28 10.20
N TYR A 67 -11.87 16.97 9.98
CA TYR A 67 -12.77 16.07 9.27
C TYR A 67 -13.26 14.94 10.18
N ASP A 68 -14.53 14.59 10.07
CA ASP A 68 -15.12 13.46 10.81
C ASP A 68 -14.61 12.14 10.26
N ILE A 69 -14.33 12.10 8.95
CA ILE A 69 -13.81 10.92 8.26
C ILE A 69 -12.91 11.30 7.08
N LEU A 70 -11.82 10.54 6.92
CA LEU A 70 -11.00 10.47 5.73
C LEU A 70 -11.26 9.16 4.99
N PHE A 71 -11.63 9.23 3.72
CA PHE A 71 -11.58 8.10 2.79
C PHE A 71 -10.32 8.19 1.94
N ASN A 72 -9.67 7.05 1.71
CA ASN A 72 -8.51 6.95 0.84
C ASN A 72 -8.61 5.72 -0.07
N ALA A 73 -8.14 5.86 -1.30
CA ALA A 73 -7.87 4.81 -2.27
C ALA A 73 -6.93 5.38 -3.33
N HIS A 74 -5.97 4.59 -3.81
CA HIS A 74 -4.99 5.05 -4.78
C HIS A 74 -5.48 4.96 -6.24
N LEU A 75 -4.84 5.75 -7.12
CA LEU A 75 -5.19 5.88 -8.54
C LEU A 75 -4.28 5.06 -9.46
N ASP A 76 -3.06 4.83 -9.02
CA ASP A 76 -2.02 4.17 -9.78
C ASP A 76 -2.17 2.64 -9.79
N THR A 77 -1.40 1.97 -10.61
CA THR A 77 -1.30 0.52 -10.70
C THR A 77 0.14 0.10 -10.97
N VAL A 78 0.46 -1.19 -10.78
CA VAL A 78 1.77 -1.76 -11.14
C VAL A 78 1.96 -1.99 -12.64
N PHE A 79 0.91 -1.84 -13.44
CA PHE A 79 0.92 -2.28 -14.84
C PHE A 79 1.57 -1.26 -15.76
N PRO A 80 2.41 -1.71 -16.73
CA PRO A 80 3.03 -0.84 -17.72
C PRO A 80 2.01 -0.34 -18.76
N ASP A 81 2.36 0.74 -19.46
CA ASP A 81 1.57 1.28 -20.56
C ASP A 81 1.28 0.23 -21.65
N GLY A 82 0.10 0.33 -22.24
CA GLY A 82 -0.43 -0.61 -23.22
C GLY A 82 -1.18 -1.79 -22.60
N THR A 83 -1.12 -1.96 -21.28
CA THR A 83 -1.81 -3.06 -20.58
C THR A 83 -3.32 -2.91 -20.68
N ALA A 84 -3.88 -1.71 -20.55
CA ALA A 84 -5.32 -1.47 -20.66
C ALA A 84 -5.85 -1.80 -22.07
N ALA A 85 -5.08 -1.51 -23.11
CA ALA A 85 -5.43 -1.86 -24.48
C ALA A 85 -5.33 -3.38 -24.75
N ALA A 86 -4.32 -4.04 -24.17
CA ALA A 86 -4.10 -5.49 -24.32
C ALA A 86 -5.10 -6.33 -23.50
N ARG A 87 -5.54 -5.83 -22.36
CA ARG A 87 -6.48 -6.47 -21.44
C ARG A 87 -7.58 -5.48 -20.99
N PRO A 88 -8.45 -5.02 -21.91
CA PRO A 88 -9.53 -4.11 -21.54
C PRO A 88 -10.46 -4.76 -20.52
N MET A 89 -11.18 -3.93 -19.75
CA MET A 89 -12.14 -4.43 -18.79
C MET A 89 -13.11 -5.42 -19.45
N SER A 90 -13.23 -6.57 -18.85
CA SER A 90 -14.17 -7.62 -19.27
C SER A 90 -14.92 -8.17 -18.05
N ARG A 91 -16.08 -8.78 -18.29
CA ARG A 91 -16.88 -9.41 -17.25
C ARG A 91 -17.19 -10.86 -17.61
N ASP A 92 -16.94 -11.77 -16.69
CA ASP A 92 -17.35 -13.17 -16.76
C ASP A 92 -18.16 -13.54 -15.50
N GLY A 93 -19.47 -13.64 -15.65
CA GLY A 93 -20.38 -13.94 -14.54
C GLY A 93 -20.29 -12.92 -13.40
N ASN A 94 -19.77 -13.35 -12.24
CA ASN A 94 -19.57 -12.52 -11.06
C ASN A 94 -18.19 -11.84 -10.99
N GLU A 95 -17.34 -12.06 -11.96
CA GLU A 95 -15.99 -11.49 -11.98
C GLU A 95 -15.85 -10.41 -13.06
N VAL A 96 -15.19 -9.30 -12.69
CA VAL A 96 -14.66 -8.29 -13.60
C VAL A 96 -13.16 -8.44 -13.63
N HIS A 97 -12.57 -8.41 -14.82
CA HIS A 97 -11.13 -8.50 -15.06
C HIS A 97 -10.63 -7.25 -15.78
N GLY A 98 -9.38 -6.89 -15.55
CA GLY A 98 -8.69 -5.75 -16.16
C GLY A 98 -7.69 -5.13 -15.22
N PRO A 99 -6.74 -4.30 -15.70
CA PRO A 99 -5.64 -3.76 -14.88
C PRO A 99 -6.16 -2.80 -13.79
N GLY A 100 -5.91 -3.16 -12.53
CA GLY A 100 -6.35 -2.37 -11.38
C GLY A 100 -7.85 -2.40 -11.14
N CYS A 101 -8.60 -3.37 -11.71
CA CYS A 101 -10.05 -3.43 -11.54
C CYS A 101 -10.43 -3.62 -10.06
N SER A 102 -9.59 -4.26 -9.29
CA SER A 102 -9.74 -4.48 -7.85
C SER A 102 -8.75 -3.63 -7.06
N ASP A 103 -7.52 -3.52 -7.52
CA ASP A 103 -6.41 -2.84 -6.90
C ASP A 103 -6.04 -1.56 -7.67
N CYS A 104 -6.57 -0.37 -7.34
CA CYS A 104 -7.58 -0.07 -6.33
C CYS A 104 -8.78 0.70 -6.93
N LYS A 105 -8.97 0.65 -8.30
CA LYS A 105 -9.98 1.46 -9.04
C LYS A 105 -11.41 1.22 -8.56
N SER A 106 -11.75 -0.02 -8.17
CA SER A 106 -13.06 -0.30 -7.58
C SER A 106 -13.22 0.38 -6.23
N GLY A 107 -12.18 0.43 -5.39
CA GLY A 107 -12.21 1.14 -4.12
C GLY A 107 -12.42 2.66 -4.30
N VAL A 108 -11.73 3.25 -5.28
CA VAL A 108 -11.88 4.67 -5.66
C VAL A 108 -13.34 4.99 -5.97
N LEU A 109 -14.00 4.18 -6.80
CA LEU A 109 -15.41 4.38 -7.14
C LEU A 109 -16.36 4.05 -6.00
N ALA A 110 -16.06 3.03 -5.18
CA ALA A 110 -16.90 2.66 -4.04
C ALA A 110 -17.05 3.82 -3.05
N ILE A 111 -16.00 4.61 -2.81
CA ILE A 111 -16.04 5.83 -2.00
C ILE A 111 -17.03 6.84 -2.60
N PHE A 112 -16.87 7.16 -3.89
CA PHE A 112 -17.75 8.11 -4.57
C PHE A 112 -19.22 7.68 -4.51
N TYR A 113 -19.50 6.42 -4.83
CA TYR A 113 -20.87 5.89 -4.83
C TYR A 113 -21.48 5.84 -3.43
N ALA A 114 -20.69 5.56 -2.38
CA ALA A 114 -21.13 5.58 -1.01
C ALA A 114 -21.51 7.00 -0.55
N ILE A 115 -20.70 7.99 -0.88
CA ILE A 115 -20.97 9.41 -0.57
C ILE A 115 -22.19 9.90 -1.34
N ARG A 116 -22.30 9.60 -2.63
CA ARG A 116 -23.44 9.98 -3.47
C ARG A 116 -24.77 9.40 -2.98
N ALA A 117 -24.73 8.21 -2.34
CA ALA A 117 -25.90 7.54 -1.79
C ALA A 117 -26.21 7.94 -0.33
N ALA A 118 -25.35 8.73 0.31
CA ALA A 118 -25.56 9.20 1.68
C ALA A 118 -26.75 10.17 1.75
N ARG A 119 -27.40 10.21 2.91
CA ARG A 119 -28.52 11.11 3.15
C ARG A 119 -28.03 12.56 3.18
N PRO A 120 -28.83 13.53 2.67
CA PRO A 120 -28.45 14.94 2.73
C PRO A 120 -28.10 15.41 4.15
N GLU A 121 -28.86 14.99 5.16
CA GLU A 121 -28.62 15.34 6.56
C GLU A 121 -27.26 14.81 7.09
N ASP A 122 -26.77 13.66 6.62
CA ASP A 122 -25.44 13.14 6.97
C ASP A 122 -24.34 13.97 6.33
N LEU A 123 -24.52 14.39 5.07
CA LEU A 123 -23.59 15.26 4.36
C LEU A 123 -23.56 16.69 4.92
N GLU A 124 -24.69 17.19 5.45
CA GLU A 124 -24.75 18.48 6.14
C GLU A 124 -23.99 18.45 7.47
N ARG A 125 -24.13 17.36 8.21
CA ARG A 125 -23.57 17.18 9.56
C ARG A 125 -22.09 16.87 9.54
N LEU A 126 -21.64 16.02 8.63
CA LEU A 126 -20.28 15.50 8.58
C LEU A 126 -19.35 16.37 7.72
N ALA A 127 -18.12 16.52 8.18
CA ALA A 127 -17.01 16.98 7.36
C ALA A 127 -16.26 15.76 6.80
N ILE A 128 -16.37 15.52 5.50
CA ILE A 128 -15.77 14.38 4.80
C ILE A 128 -14.57 14.84 4.00
N ALA A 129 -13.44 14.17 4.17
CA ALA A 129 -12.28 14.29 3.32
C ALA A 129 -12.10 13.01 2.49
N VAL A 130 -11.69 13.17 1.22
CA VAL A 130 -11.30 12.08 0.33
C VAL A 130 -9.92 12.39 -0.24
N CYS A 131 -9.00 11.44 -0.14
CA CYS A 131 -7.70 11.50 -0.78
C CYS A 131 -7.55 10.32 -1.75
N HIS A 132 -7.28 10.63 -3.02
CA HIS A 132 -6.83 9.64 -3.99
C HIS A 132 -5.39 9.96 -4.38
N ASN A 133 -4.46 9.14 -3.94
CA ASN A 133 -3.03 9.33 -4.16
C ASN A 133 -2.52 8.63 -5.42
N PRO A 134 -1.40 9.09 -5.99
CA PRO A 134 -0.94 8.66 -7.31
C PRO A 134 0.19 7.63 -7.29
N ASP A 135 0.68 7.15 -6.13
CA ASP A 135 1.95 6.43 -6.01
C ASP A 135 1.99 5.36 -4.91
N GLU A 136 0.84 4.74 -4.58
CA GLU A 136 0.77 3.68 -3.57
C GLU A 136 1.67 2.50 -3.93
N GLU A 137 1.67 2.10 -5.19
CA GLU A 137 2.40 0.94 -5.73
C GLU A 137 3.94 1.11 -5.65
N THR A 138 4.39 2.33 -5.38
CA THR A 138 5.78 2.65 -5.07
C THR A 138 5.99 3.12 -3.63
N SER A 139 5.10 2.67 -2.73
CA SER A 139 5.16 2.92 -1.27
C SER A 139 4.85 4.36 -0.87
N SER A 140 4.04 5.08 -1.64
CA SER A 140 3.58 6.47 -1.39
C SER A 140 4.72 7.44 -1.06
N THR A 141 5.86 7.27 -1.74
CA THR A 141 7.08 8.03 -1.45
C THR A 141 6.90 9.53 -1.61
N HIS A 142 5.98 9.95 -2.48
CA HIS A 142 5.64 11.35 -2.74
C HIS A 142 4.39 11.78 -1.97
N SER A 143 3.38 10.91 -1.86
CA SER A 143 2.06 11.25 -1.30
C SER A 143 1.93 11.01 0.22
N SER A 144 2.78 10.20 0.85
CA SER A 144 2.61 9.82 2.26
C SER A 144 2.51 11.01 3.21
N LYS A 145 3.35 12.05 3.04
CA LYS A 145 3.29 13.26 3.88
C LYS A 145 1.99 14.05 3.69
N TRP A 146 1.46 14.09 2.48
CA TRP A 146 0.17 14.70 2.20
C TRP A 146 -0.95 13.92 2.87
N LEU A 147 -1.01 12.58 2.70
CA LEU A 147 -1.97 11.71 3.37
C LEU A 147 -1.92 11.87 4.89
N GLU A 148 -0.72 11.84 5.49
CA GLU A 148 -0.52 12.07 6.92
C GLU A 148 -1.05 13.44 7.35
N SER A 149 -0.87 14.49 6.53
CA SER A 149 -1.33 15.85 6.87
C SER A 149 -2.86 15.94 6.96
N VAL A 150 -3.59 15.24 6.08
CA VAL A 150 -5.05 15.17 6.10
C VAL A 150 -5.52 14.22 7.21
N ALA A 151 -4.84 13.08 7.41
CA ALA A 151 -5.17 12.14 8.48
C ALA A 151 -5.09 12.77 9.88
N ARG A 152 -4.05 13.60 10.16
CA ARG A 152 -3.94 14.34 11.43
C ARG A 152 -5.11 15.26 11.73
N LYS A 153 -5.84 15.68 10.71
CA LYS A 153 -7.05 16.49 10.82
C LYS A 153 -8.34 15.67 10.80
N SER A 154 -8.23 14.34 10.83
CA SER A 154 -9.37 13.44 10.70
C SER A 154 -9.57 12.61 11.96
N THR A 155 -10.84 12.48 12.41
CA THR A 155 -11.20 11.65 13.58
C THR A 155 -10.92 10.17 13.32
N ARG A 156 -11.11 9.72 12.07
CA ARG A 156 -10.97 8.32 11.64
C ARG A 156 -10.73 8.25 10.13
N ALA A 157 -10.26 7.09 9.66
CA ALA A 157 -10.05 6.88 8.24
C ALA A 157 -10.49 5.48 7.79
N LEU A 158 -10.90 5.38 6.53
CA LEU A 158 -11.16 4.12 5.81
C LEU A 158 -10.34 4.11 4.52
N VAL A 159 -9.49 3.10 4.38
CA VAL A 159 -8.72 2.86 3.16
C VAL A 159 -9.43 1.78 2.35
N CYS A 160 -9.83 2.14 1.14
CA CYS A 160 -10.67 1.29 0.30
C CYS A 160 -9.86 0.41 -0.64
N GLU A 161 -8.75 -0.16 -0.12
CA GLU A 161 -8.13 -1.31 -0.76
C GLU A 161 -9.14 -2.44 -0.94
N ALA A 162 -8.85 -3.36 -1.86
CA ALA A 162 -9.71 -4.50 -2.05
C ALA A 162 -9.83 -5.37 -0.79
N ALA A 163 -11.05 -5.74 -0.44
CA ALA A 163 -11.27 -6.80 0.52
C ALA A 163 -10.73 -8.13 -0.01
N ARG A 164 -10.45 -9.06 0.89
CA ARG A 164 -9.96 -10.39 0.51
C ARG A 164 -11.01 -11.15 -0.30
N PRO A 165 -10.63 -12.16 -1.11
CA PRO A 165 -11.58 -12.89 -1.96
C PRO A 165 -12.77 -13.52 -1.19
N ASN A 166 -12.59 -13.83 0.10
CA ASN A 166 -13.65 -14.30 0.99
C ASN A 166 -14.47 -13.15 1.62
N GLY A 167 -14.25 -11.90 1.20
CA GLY A 167 -14.94 -10.72 1.72
C GLY A 167 -14.38 -10.18 3.04
N ALA A 168 -13.29 -10.70 3.59
CA ALA A 168 -12.73 -10.20 4.84
C ALA A 168 -12.08 -8.81 4.68
N LEU A 169 -12.41 -7.90 5.60
CA LEU A 169 -11.77 -6.59 5.75
C LEU A 169 -10.45 -6.73 6.50
N VAL A 170 -9.61 -5.70 6.44
CA VAL A 170 -8.28 -5.70 7.07
C VAL A 170 -8.29 -4.78 8.29
N ARG A 171 -7.97 -5.34 9.48
CA ARG A 171 -7.92 -4.60 10.73
C ARG A 171 -6.51 -4.22 11.18
N SER A 172 -5.48 -4.92 10.66
CA SER A 172 -4.07 -4.60 10.90
C SER A 172 -3.21 -5.00 9.71
N ARG A 173 -2.07 -4.30 9.55
CA ARG A 173 -1.07 -4.59 8.52
C ARG A 173 0.32 -4.56 9.10
N LYS A 174 1.20 -5.45 8.62
CA LYS A 174 2.62 -5.34 8.94
C LYS A 174 3.23 -4.13 8.23
N GLY A 175 4.04 -3.40 8.96
CA GLY A 175 5.01 -2.49 8.37
C GLY A 175 6.12 -3.25 7.66
N SER A 176 6.85 -2.56 6.79
CA SER A 176 7.93 -3.15 6.00
C SER A 176 9.20 -2.31 6.01
N GLY A 177 10.34 -2.97 5.79
CA GLY A 177 11.61 -2.33 5.52
C GLY A 177 12.36 -3.04 4.41
N THR A 178 12.87 -2.26 3.45
CA THR A 178 13.71 -2.77 2.36
C THR A 178 15.12 -2.22 2.51
N TYR A 179 16.10 -3.13 2.60
CA TYR A 179 17.50 -2.78 2.82
C TYR A 179 18.40 -3.43 1.78
N PHE A 180 19.51 -2.75 1.49
CA PHE A 180 20.61 -3.28 0.67
C PHE A 180 21.89 -3.18 1.47
N ALA A 181 22.59 -4.32 1.62
CA ALA A 181 23.91 -4.38 2.20
C ALA A 181 24.92 -4.70 1.09
N THR A 182 25.80 -3.75 0.76
CA THR A 182 26.85 -3.93 -0.25
C THR A 182 28.19 -4.16 0.43
N PHE A 183 28.80 -5.30 0.12
CA PHE A 183 30.10 -5.73 0.60
C PHE A 183 31.16 -5.40 -0.42
N HIS A 184 32.26 -4.81 0.05
CA HIS A 184 33.43 -4.53 -0.74
C HIS A 184 34.62 -5.31 -0.17
N GLY A 185 35.33 -6.00 -1.03
CA GLY A 185 36.53 -6.81 -0.72
C GLY A 185 37.67 -6.54 -1.70
N VAL A 186 38.45 -7.55 -1.98
CA VAL A 186 39.60 -7.44 -2.89
C VAL A 186 39.60 -8.59 -3.90
N SER A 187 39.58 -8.27 -5.19
CA SER A 187 39.63 -9.26 -6.27
C SER A 187 41.03 -9.90 -6.37
N ALA A 188 41.05 -11.20 -6.67
CA ALA A 188 42.28 -11.93 -6.97
C ALA A 188 41.99 -13.19 -7.78
N HIS A 189 43.00 -13.71 -8.48
CA HIS A 189 42.90 -15.02 -9.14
C HIS A 189 42.88 -16.14 -8.11
N ALA A 190 41.80 -16.94 -8.05
CA ALA A 190 41.55 -17.91 -6.99
C ALA A 190 42.61 -19.03 -6.90
N GLY A 191 43.26 -19.39 -8.02
CA GLY A 191 44.28 -20.41 -8.06
C GLY A 191 45.73 -19.85 -7.94
N ASN A 192 46.01 -18.69 -8.57
CA ASN A 192 47.40 -18.17 -8.64
C ASN A 192 47.78 -17.34 -7.41
N ASN A 193 46.87 -16.56 -6.87
CA ASN A 193 47.16 -15.67 -5.74
C ASN A 193 45.95 -15.54 -4.76
N PRO A 194 45.45 -16.64 -4.18
CA PRO A 194 44.28 -16.61 -3.32
C PRO A 194 44.49 -15.76 -2.06
N ALA A 195 45.73 -15.69 -1.54
CA ALA A 195 46.04 -14.93 -0.34
C ALA A 195 45.86 -13.40 -0.48
N ALA A 196 45.95 -12.87 -1.72
CA ALA A 196 45.71 -11.46 -2.00
C ALA A 196 44.22 -11.08 -2.03
N GLY A 197 43.32 -12.06 -2.26
CA GLY A 197 41.89 -11.83 -2.37
C GLY A 197 41.15 -11.71 -1.03
N ARG A 198 40.06 -10.99 -1.04
CA ARG A 198 39.09 -10.85 0.08
C ARG A 198 37.70 -10.99 -0.47
N SER A 199 37.08 -12.15 -0.25
CA SER A 199 35.81 -12.49 -0.87
C SER A 199 34.63 -11.74 -0.22
N ALA A 200 34.08 -10.77 -0.95
CA ALA A 200 32.88 -10.07 -0.58
C ALA A 200 31.65 -11.04 -0.50
N VAL A 201 31.58 -12.03 -1.41
CA VAL A 201 30.51 -13.04 -1.40
C VAL A 201 30.55 -13.88 -0.12
N MET A 202 31.73 -14.35 0.32
CA MET A 202 31.84 -15.14 1.56
C MET A 202 31.54 -14.32 2.82
N ALA A 203 31.84 -13.01 2.81
CA ALA A 203 31.45 -12.08 3.88
C ALA A 203 29.94 -11.88 3.89
N ALA A 204 29.33 -11.66 2.75
CA ALA A 204 27.88 -11.52 2.59
C ALA A 204 27.13 -12.80 3.03
N CYS A 205 27.64 -14.00 2.69
CA CYS A 205 27.04 -15.26 3.16
C CYS A 205 27.00 -15.35 4.70
N ARG A 206 28.12 -15.01 5.38
CA ARG A 206 28.16 -14.99 6.85
C ARG A 206 27.20 -13.94 7.44
N PHE A 207 27.12 -12.76 6.84
CA PHE A 207 26.18 -11.73 7.22
C PHE A 207 24.73 -12.20 7.10
N CYS A 208 24.35 -12.86 6.01
CA CYS A 208 22.99 -13.40 5.81
C CYS A 208 22.58 -14.36 6.94
N LEU A 209 23.52 -15.22 7.40
CA LEU A 209 23.25 -16.13 8.51
C LEU A 209 23.00 -15.40 9.85
N GLU A 210 23.58 -14.23 10.04
CA GLU A 210 23.34 -13.42 11.24
C GLU A 210 22.05 -12.56 11.10
N VAL A 211 21.80 -12.04 9.90
CA VAL A 211 20.60 -11.22 9.61
C VAL A 211 19.31 -11.99 9.90
N VAL A 212 19.21 -13.26 9.49
CA VAL A 212 18.00 -14.05 9.71
C VAL A 212 17.75 -14.36 11.20
N LYS A 213 18.71 -14.15 12.09
CA LYS A 213 18.52 -14.29 13.55
C LYS A 213 17.79 -13.09 14.16
N LEU A 214 17.64 -11.99 13.43
CA LEU A 214 16.87 -10.80 13.87
C LEU A 214 15.34 -11.02 13.77
N GLN A 215 14.90 -12.09 13.13
CA GLN A 215 13.48 -12.42 13.05
C GLN A 215 12.97 -13.07 14.34
N ASP A 216 11.68 -12.89 14.61
CA ASP A 216 10.92 -13.54 15.68
C ASP A 216 9.49 -13.86 15.18
N PRO A 217 9.36 -14.84 14.25
CA PRO A 217 8.08 -15.13 13.60
C PRO A 217 7.04 -15.72 14.56
N ASP A 218 7.47 -16.47 15.57
CA ASP A 218 6.59 -17.17 16.51
C ASP A 218 6.19 -16.29 17.73
N GLY A 219 7.03 -15.32 18.11
CA GLY A 219 6.77 -14.41 19.23
C GLY A 219 6.15 -13.09 18.75
N LYS A 220 6.98 -12.17 18.25
CA LYS A 220 6.54 -10.86 17.76
C LYS A 220 5.90 -10.87 16.37
N GLY A 221 5.97 -11.99 15.64
CA GLY A 221 5.57 -12.10 14.26
C GLY A 221 6.48 -11.35 13.28
N THR A 222 7.67 -10.93 13.74
CA THR A 222 8.66 -10.23 12.92
C THR A 222 9.34 -11.19 11.97
N THR A 223 9.41 -10.84 10.68
CA THR A 223 10.10 -11.65 9.67
C THR A 223 11.23 -10.85 9.02
N VAL A 224 12.33 -11.54 8.71
CA VAL A 224 13.49 -11.00 8.00
C VAL A 224 13.85 -11.97 6.89
N ASN A 225 13.72 -11.52 5.66
CA ASN A 225 13.97 -12.32 4.47
C ASN A 225 15.18 -11.79 3.69
N VAL A 226 16.15 -12.65 3.40
CA VAL A 226 17.20 -12.38 2.43
C VAL A 226 16.65 -12.73 1.05
N GLY A 227 16.15 -11.73 0.33
CA GLY A 227 15.44 -11.90 -0.93
C GLY A 227 16.36 -12.12 -2.14
N SER A 228 17.56 -11.54 -2.11
CA SER A 228 18.57 -11.80 -3.14
C SER A 228 19.99 -11.58 -2.64
N ILE A 229 20.93 -12.31 -3.25
CA ILE A 229 22.37 -12.12 -3.10
C ILE A 229 23.00 -12.09 -4.50
N LYS A 230 23.70 -11.00 -4.84
CA LYS A 230 24.30 -10.80 -6.16
C LYS A 230 25.76 -10.40 -6.02
N GLY A 231 26.68 -11.19 -6.57
CA GLY A 231 28.11 -10.89 -6.50
C GLY A 231 28.95 -11.91 -7.25
N GLY A 232 30.19 -11.50 -7.59
CA GLY A 232 31.12 -12.30 -8.38
C GLY A 232 30.88 -12.23 -9.88
N SER A 233 31.92 -12.55 -10.66
CA SER A 233 31.92 -12.49 -12.13
C SER A 233 32.31 -13.81 -12.77
N ALA A 234 33.24 -14.57 -12.17
CA ALA A 234 33.72 -15.86 -12.67
C ALA A 234 34.17 -16.76 -11.53
N SER A 235 34.11 -18.07 -11.73
CA SER A 235 34.47 -19.08 -10.73
C SER A 235 35.94 -19.09 -10.29
N ASN A 236 36.85 -18.61 -11.14
CA ASN A 236 38.27 -18.51 -10.87
C ASN A 236 38.73 -17.13 -10.36
N VAL A 237 37.76 -16.23 -10.02
CA VAL A 237 38.03 -14.89 -9.48
C VAL A 237 37.42 -14.79 -8.08
N ILE A 238 38.23 -14.39 -7.07
CA ILE A 238 37.74 -14.03 -5.76
C ILE A 238 36.94 -12.73 -5.90
N PRO A 239 35.63 -12.72 -5.55
CA PRO A 239 34.76 -11.56 -5.81
C PRO A 239 35.06 -10.42 -4.83
N ASP A 240 35.18 -9.21 -5.34
CA ASP A 240 35.42 -7.98 -4.59
C ASP A 240 34.10 -7.23 -4.26
N THR A 241 32.98 -7.62 -4.84
CA THR A 241 31.69 -6.97 -4.59
C THR A 241 30.58 -7.98 -4.46
N CYS A 242 29.67 -7.74 -3.49
CA CYS A 242 28.43 -8.51 -3.31
C CYS A 242 27.36 -7.63 -2.67
N THR A 243 26.15 -7.63 -3.25
CA THR A 243 25.00 -6.92 -2.69
C THR A 243 23.92 -7.91 -2.24
N VAL A 244 23.42 -7.71 -1.03
CA VAL A 244 22.32 -8.48 -0.40
C VAL A 244 21.11 -7.58 -0.30
N ALA A 245 19.94 -8.03 -0.80
CA ALA A 245 18.67 -7.37 -0.60
C ALA A 245 17.90 -8.07 0.53
N ILE A 246 17.37 -7.28 1.47
CA ILE A 246 16.69 -7.76 2.68
C ILE A 246 15.31 -7.09 2.75
N ASP A 247 14.25 -7.90 2.97
CA ASP A 247 12.90 -7.46 3.32
C ASP A 247 12.63 -7.78 4.79
N THR A 248 12.01 -6.84 5.50
CA THR A 248 11.61 -7.02 6.89
C THR A 248 10.12 -6.70 7.05
N ARG A 249 9.42 -7.44 7.92
CA ARG A 249 8.00 -7.21 8.24
C ARG A 249 7.77 -7.27 9.74
N CYS A 250 6.99 -6.32 10.28
CA CYS A 250 6.69 -6.23 11.71
C CYS A 250 5.27 -5.72 11.96
N TRP A 251 4.62 -6.18 13.07
CA TRP A 251 3.29 -5.72 13.47
C TRP A 251 3.30 -4.39 14.22
N ARG A 252 4.47 -3.97 14.72
CA ARG A 252 4.66 -2.72 15.46
C ARG A 252 5.93 -2.03 14.99
N ASP A 253 5.92 -0.72 14.98
CA ASP A 253 7.06 0.08 14.53
C ASP A 253 8.29 -0.11 15.43
N GLU A 254 8.09 -0.34 16.74
CA GLU A 254 9.18 -0.59 17.69
C GLU A 254 9.96 -1.86 17.35
N ASP A 255 9.26 -2.92 16.89
CA ASP A 255 9.89 -4.16 16.47
C ASP A 255 10.68 -3.94 15.15
N GLY A 256 10.16 -3.11 14.24
CA GLY A 256 10.87 -2.69 13.04
C GLY A 256 12.12 -1.86 13.33
N ASP A 257 12.08 -0.99 14.33
CA ASP A 257 13.22 -0.20 14.81
C ASP A 257 14.29 -1.09 15.44
N GLU A 258 13.88 -2.15 16.14
CA GLU A 258 14.80 -3.15 16.69
C GLU A 258 15.56 -3.90 15.58
N VAL A 259 14.86 -4.31 14.51
CA VAL A 259 15.49 -4.95 13.34
C VAL A 259 16.42 -3.97 12.62
N ASP A 260 16.00 -2.71 12.37
CA ASP A 260 16.86 -1.69 11.75
C ASP A 260 18.15 -1.50 12.55
N ARG A 261 18.05 -1.40 13.88
CA ARG A 261 19.20 -1.28 14.76
C ARG A 261 20.12 -2.50 14.65
N GLY A 262 19.56 -3.71 14.68
CA GLY A 262 20.31 -4.95 14.51
C GLY A 262 21.02 -5.04 13.16
N LEU A 263 20.38 -4.63 12.07
CA LEU A 263 21.00 -4.57 10.74
C LEU A 263 22.17 -3.58 10.69
N ARG A 264 22.03 -2.40 11.30
CA ARG A 264 23.11 -1.40 11.39
C ARG A 264 24.27 -1.88 12.23
N GLU A 265 24.00 -2.55 13.36
CA GLU A 265 25.04 -3.16 14.18
C GLU A 265 25.79 -4.25 13.42
N LEU A 266 25.08 -5.11 12.69
CA LEU A 266 25.70 -6.12 11.84
C LEU A 266 26.57 -5.51 10.73
N ALA A 267 26.13 -4.40 10.13
CA ALA A 267 26.91 -3.71 9.09
C ALA A 267 28.25 -3.16 9.61
N THR A 268 28.35 -2.84 10.91
CA THR A 268 29.61 -2.33 11.52
C THR A 268 30.55 -3.43 12.01
N ARG A 269 30.12 -4.71 12.00
CA ARG A 269 30.98 -5.83 12.43
C ARG A 269 32.14 -6.07 11.46
N ASN A 270 33.22 -6.62 11.98
CA ASN A 270 34.34 -7.08 11.16
C ASN A 270 33.99 -8.42 10.47
N TRP A 271 33.75 -8.37 9.17
CA TRP A 271 33.43 -9.55 8.33
C TRP A 271 34.66 -10.17 7.67
N GLY A 272 35.82 -9.63 7.93
CA GLY A 272 37.11 -10.07 7.44
C GLY A 272 38.08 -8.90 7.20
N LYS A 273 39.38 -9.21 7.11
CA LYS A 273 40.39 -8.20 6.79
C LYS A 273 40.06 -7.54 5.45
N ASP A 274 40.15 -6.23 5.38
CA ASP A 274 39.89 -5.42 4.18
C ASP A 274 38.49 -5.64 3.54
N ILE A 275 37.51 -6.04 4.35
CA ILE A 275 36.09 -6.08 3.98
C ILE A 275 35.37 -4.87 4.59
N THR A 276 34.66 -4.12 3.76
CA THR A 276 33.76 -3.05 4.21
C THR A 276 32.33 -3.34 3.80
N VAL A 277 31.36 -2.78 4.56
CA VAL A 277 29.94 -2.97 4.32
C VAL A 277 29.26 -1.61 4.30
N GLU A 278 28.49 -1.37 3.25
CA GLU A 278 27.56 -0.23 3.16
C GLU A 278 26.14 -0.75 3.29
N LEU A 279 25.41 -0.29 4.32
CA LEU A 279 23.99 -0.59 4.52
C LEU A 279 23.14 0.61 4.15
N ARG A 280 22.26 0.42 3.16
CA ARG A 280 21.29 1.43 2.72
C ARG A 280 19.87 0.92 3.01
N CYS A 281 19.11 1.70 3.77
CA CYS A 281 17.66 1.55 3.85
C CYS A 281 17.04 2.25 2.63
N GLN A 282 16.33 1.52 1.79
CA GLN A 282 15.68 2.08 0.61
C GLN A 282 14.31 2.65 0.95
N ALA A 283 13.51 1.91 1.73
CA ALA A 283 12.18 2.32 2.13
C ALA A 283 11.82 1.69 3.48
N ARG A 284 10.99 2.41 4.26
CA ARG A 284 10.31 1.88 5.42
C ARG A 284 8.86 2.37 5.41
N ILE A 285 7.93 1.44 5.52
CA ILE A 285 6.51 1.71 5.69
C ILE A 285 6.14 1.32 7.12
N PRO A 286 5.47 2.21 7.89
CA PRO A 286 5.07 1.91 9.26
C PRO A 286 4.06 0.76 9.33
N ALA A 287 3.85 0.21 10.51
CA ALA A 287 2.81 -0.76 10.77
C ALA A 287 1.44 -0.07 10.94
N MET A 288 0.36 -0.80 10.65
CA MET A 288 -1.01 -0.44 11.01
C MET A 288 -1.48 -1.38 12.14
N PRO A 289 -1.29 -0.99 13.42
CA PRO A 289 -1.62 -1.84 14.56
C PRO A 289 -3.13 -1.83 14.86
N TYR A 290 -3.66 -2.94 15.41
CA TYR A 290 -5.03 -3.04 15.87
C TYR A 290 -5.16 -2.50 17.31
N THR A 291 -5.34 -1.17 17.44
CA THR A 291 -5.46 -0.44 18.72
C THR A 291 -6.89 -0.48 19.27
N GLU A 292 -7.11 0.00 20.51
CA GLU A 292 -8.47 0.10 21.06
C GLU A 292 -9.36 1.02 20.21
N ALA A 293 -8.85 2.17 19.76
CA ALA A 293 -9.59 3.06 18.88
C ALA A 293 -9.92 2.42 17.51
N THR A 294 -9.03 1.59 16.98
CA THR A 294 -9.30 0.82 15.76
C THR A 294 -10.34 -0.28 16.02
N LYS A 295 -10.39 -0.89 17.21
CA LYS A 295 -11.44 -1.84 17.60
C LYS A 295 -12.82 -1.20 17.66
N GLU A 296 -12.91 0.01 18.20
CA GLU A 296 -14.16 0.78 18.21
C GLU A 296 -14.64 1.09 16.78
N LEU A 297 -13.73 1.53 15.92
CA LEU A 297 -14.01 1.76 14.50
C LEU A 297 -14.47 0.46 13.80
N ALA A 298 -13.80 -0.67 14.08
CA ALA A 298 -14.18 -1.98 13.52
C ALA A 298 -15.57 -2.43 13.99
N ALA A 299 -15.95 -2.15 15.23
CA ALA A 299 -17.30 -2.42 15.73
C ALA A 299 -18.34 -1.59 15.00
N GLN A 300 -18.07 -0.30 14.73
CA GLN A 300 -18.97 0.57 13.95
C GLN A 300 -19.12 0.08 12.50
N ILE A 301 -18.04 -0.32 11.85
CA ILE A 301 -18.08 -0.89 10.49
C ILE A 301 -18.82 -2.24 10.49
N THR A 302 -18.62 -3.09 11.50
CA THR A 302 -19.38 -4.34 11.64
C THR A 302 -20.89 -4.08 11.77
N GLN A 303 -21.27 -3.06 12.52
CA GLN A 303 -22.68 -2.64 12.61
C GLN A 303 -23.20 -2.11 11.27
N ALA A 304 -22.42 -1.30 10.56
CA ALA A 304 -22.79 -0.79 9.24
C ALA A 304 -22.95 -1.92 8.20
N ALA A 305 -22.07 -2.94 8.22
CA ALA A 305 -22.18 -4.13 7.38
C ALA A 305 -23.48 -4.90 7.64
N LYS A 306 -23.83 -5.10 8.91
CA LYS A 306 -25.09 -5.73 9.29
C LYS A 306 -26.31 -4.95 8.79
N LEU A 307 -26.28 -3.61 8.88
CA LEU A 307 -27.31 -2.73 8.32
C LEU A 307 -27.35 -2.76 6.79
N ALA A 308 -26.24 -3.09 6.14
CA ALA A 308 -26.13 -3.30 4.69
C ALA A 308 -26.49 -4.73 4.26
N GLY A 309 -26.81 -5.63 5.19
CA GLY A 309 -27.34 -6.98 4.92
C GLY A 309 -26.29 -8.08 4.84
N PHE A 310 -25.06 -7.86 5.37
CA PHE A 310 -24.03 -8.90 5.42
C PHE A 310 -23.22 -8.85 6.72
N GLU A 311 -22.52 -9.97 7.01
CA GLU A 311 -21.64 -10.08 8.17
C GLU A 311 -20.21 -9.72 7.79
N ALA A 312 -19.61 -8.76 8.51
CA ALA A 312 -18.20 -8.39 8.33
C ALA A 312 -17.30 -9.43 8.99
N SER A 313 -16.26 -9.86 8.28
CA SER A 313 -15.16 -10.65 8.84
C SER A 313 -13.84 -9.87 8.72
N TRP A 314 -12.86 -10.20 9.57
CA TRP A 314 -11.64 -9.43 9.73
C TRP A 314 -10.40 -10.31 9.62
N VAL A 315 -9.35 -9.80 8.98
CA VAL A 315 -8.04 -10.44 8.90
C VAL A 315 -6.91 -9.45 9.24
N ASP A 316 -5.78 -10.02 9.61
CA ASP A 316 -4.51 -9.32 9.72
C ASP A 316 -3.70 -9.58 8.45
N ALA A 317 -3.13 -8.54 7.84
CA ALA A 317 -2.46 -8.63 6.55
C ALA A 317 -0.93 -8.44 6.66
N GLY A 318 -0.17 -9.28 5.96
CA GLY A 318 1.30 -9.20 5.93
C GLY A 318 1.86 -8.12 5.01
N GLY A 319 1.05 -7.58 4.08
CA GLY A 319 1.42 -6.50 3.18
C GLY A 319 1.03 -5.13 3.73
N ALA A 320 1.85 -4.10 3.50
CA ALA A 320 1.58 -2.71 3.82
C ALA A 320 0.61 -2.07 2.80
N SER A 321 0.06 -0.91 3.11
CA SER A 321 -0.70 -0.02 2.24
C SER A 321 -0.66 1.41 2.79
N ASP A 322 -1.37 2.34 2.16
CA ASP A 322 -1.55 3.70 2.65
C ASP A 322 -2.15 3.79 4.07
N ALA A 323 -2.92 2.80 4.48
CA ALA A 323 -3.43 2.71 5.85
C ALA A 323 -2.31 2.73 6.90
N CYS A 324 -1.13 2.24 6.54
CA CYS A 324 0.04 2.27 7.41
C CYS A 324 0.56 3.70 7.65
N HIS A 325 0.58 4.54 6.61
CA HIS A 325 0.95 5.96 6.72
C HIS A 325 -0.08 6.75 7.53
N ILE A 326 -1.37 6.46 7.33
CA ILE A 326 -2.46 7.05 8.11
C ILE A 326 -2.37 6.63 9.58
N ALA A 327 -2.19 5.34 9.88
CA ALA A 327 -2.08 4.82 11.25
C ALA A 327 -0.95 5.48 12.04
N ARG A 328 0.20 5.77 11.39
CA ARG A 328 1.35 6.46 11.99
C ARG A 328 1.00 7.82 12.60
N THR A 329 -0.06 8.47 12.13
CA THR A 329 -0.51 9.76 12.69
C THR A 329 -1.27 9.63 14.01
N GLY A 330 -1.62 8.40 14.42
CA GLY A 330 -2.49 8.10 15.54
C GLY A 330 -3.99 8.08 15.17
N THR A 331 -4.34 8.38 13.92
CA THR A 331 -5.72 8.33 13.42
C THR A 331 -6.18 6.87 13.31
N PRO A 332 -7.28 6.49 13.97
CA PRO A 332 -7.87 5.15 13.81
C PRO A 332 -8.21 4.89 12.35
N VAL A 333 -7.70 3.78 11.81
CA VAL A 333 -7.88 3.44 10.40
C VAL A 333 -8.18 1.96 10.23
N LEU A 334 -9.06 1.64 9.27
CA LEU A 334 -9.33 0.30 8.77
C LEU A 334 -9.08 0.26 7.28
N ASP A 335 -8.76 -0.94 6.78
CA ASP A 335 -8.38 -1.14 5.40
C ASP A 335 -9.11 -2.33 4.75
N GLY A 336 -8.91 -2.52 3.43
CA GLY A 336 -9.64 -3.54 2.69
C GLY A 336 -11.16 -3.31 2.74
N VAL A 337 -11.59 -2.04 2.82
CA VAL A 337 -13.00 -1.66 2.95
C VAL A 337 -13.70 -1.65 1.59
N GLY A 338 -12.93 -1.62 0.51
CA GLY A 338 -13.42 -1.68 -0.87
C GLY A 338 -14.07 -3.02 -1.24
N PRO A 339 -14.59 -3.13 -2.47
CA PRO A 339 -15.10 -4.37 -3.01
C PRO A 339 -14.05 -5.49 -2.99
N ALA A 340 -14.51 -6.76 -2.89
CA ALA A 340 -13.61 -7.90 -2.79
C ALA A 340 -13.05 -8.30 -4.15
N GLY A 341 -11.80 -8.74 -4.15
CA GLY A 341 -11.13 -9.24 -5.34
C GLY A 341 -9.87 -10.01 -4.99
N GLY A 342 -9.06 -10.28 -5.99
CA GLY A 342 -7.84 -11.05 -5.77
C GLY A 342 -6.93 -11.10 -6.98
N ALA A 343 -5.87 -11.92 -6.85
CA ALA A 343 -4.82 -12.07 -7.84
C ALA A 343 -4.16 -10.73 -8.24
N PHE A 344 -4.05 -9.80 -7.28
CA PHE A 344 -3.46 -8.48 -7.46
C PHE A 344 -2.07 -8.56 -8.11
N HIS A 345 -1.67 -7.53 -8.84
CA HIS A 345 -0.38 -7.43 -9.54
C HIS A 345 -0.15 -8.54 -10.58
N SER A 346 -1.21 -9.17 -11.07
CA SER A 346 -1.12 -10.23 -12.09
C SER A 346 -2.09 -10.02 -13.26
N ASP A 347 -1.90 -10.79 -14.32
CA ASP A 347 -2.82 -10.82 -15.47
C ASP A 347 -4.17 -11.50 -15.15
N LYS A 348 -4.29 -12.11 -13.95
CA LYS A 348 -5.50 -12.80 -13.46
C LYS A 348 -6.25 -11.98 -12.43
N GLU A 349 -5.92 -10.71 -12.26
CA GLU A 349 -6.63 -9.83 -11.33
C GLU A 349 -8.13 -9.85 -11.61
N PHE A 350 -8.92 -9.95 -10.53
CA PHE A 350 -10.38 -9.97 -10.61
C PHE A 350 -11.02 -9.18 -9.46
N LEU A 351 -12.21 -8.67 -9.74
CA LEU A 351 -13.12 -8.01 -8.80
C LEU A 351 -14.43 -8.80 -8.72
N LEU A 352 -14.94 -9.08 -7.54
CA LEU A 352 -16.23 -9.75 -7.32
C LEU A 352 -17.38 -8.74 -7.35
N VAL A 353 -18.23 -8.85 -8.37
CA VAL A 353 -19.31 -7.90 -8.69
C VAL A 353 -20.36 -7.82 -7.57
N ASP A 354 -20.73 -8.95 -6.97
CA ASP A 354 -21.73 -9.04 -5.89
C ASP A 354 -21.29 -8.32 -4.60
N THR A 355 -20.01 -8.02 -4.45
CA THR A 355 -19.49 -7.28 -3.29
C THR A 355 -19.57 -5.76 -3.46
N ILE A 356 -19.72 -5.25 -4.69
CA ILE A 356 -19.75 -3.81 -4.98
C ILE A 356 -20.88 -3.11 -4.22
N GLU A 357 -22.12 -3.60 -4.36
CA GLU A 357 -23.29 -2.98 -3.72
C GLU A 357 -23.21 -3.10 -2.20
N ASN A 358 -22.77 -4.24 -1.68
CA ASN A 358 -22.63 -4.48 -0.25
C ASN A 358 -21.60 -3.53 0.39
N ARG A 359 -20.44 -3.32 -0.25
CA ARG A 359 -19.38 -2.43 0.26
C ARG A 359 -19.80 -0.96 0.20
N THR A 360 -20.38 -0.57 -0.92
CA THR A 360 -20.94 0.79 -1.08
C THR A 360 -22.00 1.07 -0.04
N ALA A 361 -22.98 0.15 0.16
CA ALA A 361 -24.02 0.27 1.16
C ALA A 361 -23.47 0.32 2.60
N MET A 362 -22.47 -0.50 2.91
CA MET A 362 -21.80 -0.48 4.22
C MET A 362 -21.20 0.90 4.52
N MET A 363 -20.43 1.48 3.61
CA MET A 363 -19.85 2.81 3.79
C MET A 363 -20.94 3.89 3.91
N THR A 364 -22.01 3.81 3.11
CA THR A 364 -23.17 4.72 3.23
C THR A 364 -23.83 4.61 4.61
N LYS A 365 -24.06 3.38 5.11
CA LYS A 365 -24.63 3.17 6.45
C LYS A 365 -23.69 3.65 7.54
N PHE A 366 -22.38 3.47 7.36
CA PHE A 366 -21.40 3.97 8.30
C PHE A 366 -21.45 5.49 8.47
N LEU A 367 -21.62 6.26 7.39
CA LEU A 367 -21.81 7.72 7.45
C LEU A 367 -23.04 8.11 8.29
N SER A 368 -24.07 7.28 8.35
CA SER A 368 -25.24 7.53 9.18
C SER A 368 -25.05 7.17 10.67
N LEU A 369 -24.01 6.41 11.01
CA LEU A 369 -23.71 5.98 12.37
C LEU A 369 -22.75 6.91 13.13
N ILE A 370 -21.97 7.71 12.40
CA ILE A 370 -20.91 8.58 12.95
C ILE A 370 -21.30 10.05 13.07
#